data_8cf442b556655d8deefda990098e2b7e
#
_entry.id   8cf442b556655d8deefda990098e2b7e
#
_cell.length_a   1.000
_cell.length_b   1.000
_cell.length_c   1.000
_cell.angle_alpha   90.00
_cell.angle_beta   90.00
_cell.angle_gamma   90.00
#
_symmetry.space_group_name_H-M   'P 1'
#
loop_
_entity.id
_entity.type
_entity.pdbx_description
1 polymer ?
#
loop_
_entity_poly.entity_id
_entity_poly.type
_entity_poly.pdbx_seq_one_letter_code
_entity_poly.pdbx_strand_id
1 'polypeptide(L)'
;MFVGLLMLDTRFPRIAGDVGHPATFDFPVRRHIVRGASPSRVVRGRDPALLQPFIDAGRALVADGAAAIATSCGFLALFQRELQAALPVPVWTSSLLLLPEAALALQSWFTGRHAGVVTVDVAALSADHLRAAGADPATPIEGLAPGSSLQRSLLDDLPTLDEAAAEREVVAAARRLVRRDTQVGAIVLECTNMPPYAAAVRAATGLPVHDITSLLNSRWAALSAALPGQEADPP
;
A
#
# COMPACT_ATOMS: atom_id res chain seq x y z
N MET A 1 -13.45 -5.78 -17.28
CA MET A 1 -12.09 -5.73 -16.67
C MET A 1 -12.14 -4.90 -15.41
N PHE A 2 -11.48 -5.31 -14.32
CA PHE A 2 -11.41 -4.62 -13.02
C PHE A 2 -10.17 -5.05 -12.23
N VAL A 3 -9.78 -4.28 -11.21
CA VAL A 3 -8.79 -4.69 -10.22
C VAL A 3 -9.49 -5.42 -9.09
N GLY A 4 -9.08 -6.65 -8.79
CA GLY A 4 -9.52 -7.39 -7.62
C GLY A 4 -8.74 -6.93 -6.39
N LEU A 5 -9.42 -6.43 -5.36
CA LEU A 5 -8.82 -5.97 -4.12
C LEU A 5 -9.09 -6.97 -2.99
N LEU A 6 -8.03 -7.67 -2.54
CA LEU A 6 -8.07 -8.57 -1.40
C LEU A 6 -8.03 -7.76 -0.10
N MET A 7 -9.16 -7.75 0.60
CA MET A 7 -9.36 -6.96 1.81
C MET A 7 -9.08 -7.77 3.06
N LEU A 8 -8.41 -7.15 4.05
CA LEU A 8 -8.43 -7.69 5.40
C LEU A 8 -9.87 -7.66 5.96
N ASP A 9 -10.14 -8.59 6.87
CA ASP A 9 -11.40 -8.65 7.64
C ASP A 9 -11.32 -7.66 8.79
N THR A 10 -11.84 -6.44 8.58
CA THR A 10 -11.66 -5.29 9.46
C THR A 10 -12.96 -4.51 9.70
N ARG A 11 -13.02 -3.81 10.84
CA ARG A 11 -14.18 -3.00 11.26
C ARG A 11 -13.87 -1.49 11.27
N PHE A 12 -12.60 -1.08 11.22
CA PHE A 12 -12.26 0.33 11.23
C PHE A 12 -12.81 1.06 10.01
N PRO A 13 -13.23 2.34 10.15
CA PRO A 13 -13.78 3.13 9.05
C PRO A 13 -12.75 3.32 7.92
N ARG A 14 -13.23 3.25 6.69
CA ARG A 14 -12.43 3.57 5.50
C ARG A 14 -12.95 4.86 4.91
N ILE A 15 -12.12 5.89 4.95
CA ILE A 15 -12.44 7.22 4.44
C ILE A 15 -12.04 7.36 2.97
N ALA A 16 -12.53 8.40 2.30
CA ALA A 16 -12.18 8.67 0.91
C ALA A 16 -10.64 8.81 0.74
N GLY A 17 -10.08 8.16 -0.25
CA GLY A 17 -8.64 8.04 -0.46
C GLY A 17 -8.00 6.78 0.17
N ASP A 18 -8.65 6.13 1.15
CA ASP A 18 -8.26 4.79 1.61
C ASP A 18 -8.44 3.78 0.46
N VAL A 19 -7.51 2.83 0.31
CA VAL A 19 -7.57 1.83 -0.77
C VAL A 19 -8.87 1.04 -0.80
N GLY A 20 -9.50 0.82 0.34
CA GLY A 20 -10.74 0.09 0.49
C GLY A 20 -12.01 0.94 0.30
N HIS A 21 -11.91 2.27 0.26
CA HIS A 21 -13.10 3.12 0.10
C HIS A 21 -13.63 3.08 -1.34
N PRO A 22 -14.97 3.01 -1.55
CA PRO A 22 -15.57 2.88 -2.88
C PRO A 22 -15.19 3.98 -3.88
N ALA A 23 -15.04 5.22 -3.42
CA ALA A 23 -14.78 6.38 -4.28
C ALA A 23 -13.27 6.72 -4.41
N THR A 24 -12.36 5.81 -4.07
CA THR A 24 -10.91 6.09 -4.14
C THR A 24 -10.36 6.01 -5.57
N PHE A 25 -10.94 5.19 -6.41
CA PHE A 25 -10.45 4.95 -7.78
C PHE A 25 -11.51 5.27 -8.82
N ASP A 26 -11.09 5.87 -9.92
CA ASP A 26 -11.94 6.19 -11.09
C ASP A 26 -12.10 4.98 -12.04
N PHE A 27 -11.46 3.85 -11.71
CA PHE A 27 -11.56 2.60 -12.47
C PHE A 27 -12.25 1.50 -11.65
N PRO A 28 -12.79 0.46 -12.31
CA PRO A 28 -13.52 -0.60 -11.62
C PRO A 28 -12.65 -1.37 -10.64
N VAL A 29 -13.08 -1.45 -9.37
CA VAL A 29 -12.45 -2.24 -8.31
C VAL A 29 -13.49 -3.13 -7.64
N ARG A 30 -13.23 -4.44 -7.59
CA ARG A 30 -14.04 -5.39 -6.80
C ARG A 30 -13.29 -5.79 -5.54
N ARG A 31 -13.95 -5.63 -4.42
CA ARG A 31 -13.42 -5.94 -3.09
C ARG A 31 -13.85 -7.34 -2.67
N HIS A 32 -12.91 -8.10 -2.15
CA HIS A 32 -13.14 -9.43 -1.59
C HIS A 32 -12.52 -9.51 -0.20
N ILE A 33 -13.34 -9.70 0.84
CA ILE A 33 -12.85 -9.82 2.23
C ILE A 33 -12.32 -11.23 2.44
N VAL A 34 -11.04 -11.33 2.76
CA VAL A 34 -10.39 -12.60 3.16
C VAL A 34 -10.71 -12.84 4.64
N ARG A 35 -11.69 -13.71 4.89
CA ARG A 35 -12.20 -13.98 6.23
C ARG A 35 -11.11 -14.42 7.19
N GLY A 36 -11.10 -13.86 8.39
CA GLY A 36 -10.13 -14.13 9.44
C GLY A 36 -8.74 -13.54 9.22
N ALA A 37 -8.49 -12.79 8.13
CA ALA A 37 -7.27 -12.03 7.92
C ALA A 37 -7.34 -10.70 8.68
N SER A 38 -7.19 -10.73 9.99
CA SER A 38 -7.19 -9.53 10.84
C SER A 38 -5.84 -8.79 10.81
N PRO A 39 -5.80 -7.48 11.13
CA PRO A 39 -4.55 -6.73 11.25
C PRO A 39 -3.54 -7.37 12.20
N SER A 40 -3.99 -7.90 13.34
CA SER A 40 -3.12 -8.57 14.30
C SER A 40 -2.43 -9.81 13.72
N ARG A 41 -3.14 -10.63 12.93
CA ARG A 41 -2.56 -11.81 12.27
C ARG A 41 -1.60 -11.44 11.14
N VAL A 42 -1.94 -10.42 10.34
CA VAL A 42 -1.13 -10.02 9.18
C VAL A 42 0.09 -9.22 9.63
N VAL A 43 -0.12 -8.15 10.40
CA VAL A 43 0.93 -7.19 10.74
C VAL A 43 1.85 -7.73 11.85
N ARG A 44 1.28 -8.11 13.00
CA ARG A 44 2.06 -8.56 14.17
C ARG A 44 2.39 -10.03 14.11
N GLY A 45 1.43 -10.86 13.69
CA GLY A 45 1.57 -12.32 13.65
C GLY A 45 2.36 -12.83 12.46
N ARG A 46 2.38 -12.11 11.34
CA ARG A 46 2.98 -12.56 10.06
C ARG A 46 2.57 -13.99 9.74
N ASP A 47 1.29 -14.30 9.95
CA ASP A 47 0.77 -15.68 9.96
C ASP A 47 0.83 -16.28 8.54
N PRO A 48 1.71 -17.26 8.29
CA PRO A 48 1.85 -17.88 6.97
C PRO A 48 0.63 -18.69 6.55
N ALA A 49 -0.22 -19.11 7.50
CA ALA A 49 -1.44 -19.84 7.20
C ALA A 49 -2.47 -18.99 6.43
N LEU A 50 -2.28 -17.65 6.40
CA LEU A 50 -3.11 -16.75 5.61
C LEU A 50 -2.82 -16.80 4.11
N LEU A 51 -1.65 -17.29 3.68
CA LEU A 51 -1.28 -17.30 2.26
C LEU A 51 -2.32 -18.04 1.40
N GLN A 52 -2.73 -19.25 1.81
CA GLN A 52 -3.70 -20.03 1.03
C GLN A 52 -5.07 -19.33 0.91
N PRO A 53 -5.68 -18.78 1.98
CA PRO A 53 -6.90 -17.96 1.88
C PRO A 53 -6.78 -16.78 0.91
N PHE A 54 -5.62 -16.09 0.87
CA PHE A 54 -5.39 -15.02 -0.08
C PHE A 54 -5.27 -15.52 -1.52
N ILE A 55 -4.63 -16.67 -1.77
CA ILE A 55 -4.55 -17.30 -3.08
C ILE A 55 -5.96 -17.69 -3.56
N ASP A 56 -6.76 -18.33 -2.72
CA ASP A 56 -8.11 -18.80 -3.09
C ASP A 56 -9.03 -17.61 -3.42
N ALA A 57 -8.99 -16.55 -2.62
CA ALA A 57 -9.72 -15.31 -2.87
C ALA A 57 -9.24 -14.62 -4.18
N GLY A 58 -7.93 -14.63 -4.43
CA GLY A 58 -7.36 -14.12 -5.68
C GLY A 58 -7.83 -14.91 -6.90
N ARG A 59 -7.82 -16.23 -6.82
CA ARG A 59 -8.35 -17.12 -7.89
C ARG A 59 -9.82 -16.88 -8.17
N ALA A 60 -10.64 -16.70 -7.14
CA ALA A 60 -12.05 -16.37 -7.30
C ALA A 60 -12.25 -15.05 -8.06
N LEU A 61 -11.50 -13.99 -7.70
CA LEU A 61 -11.57 -12.71 -8.40
C LEU A 61 -11.07 -12.82 -9.85
N VAL A 62 -10.03 -13.61 -10.11
CA VAL A 62 -9.54 -13.86 -11.48
C VAL A 62 -10.58 -14.61 -12.30
N ALA A 63 -11.24 -15.64 -11.75
CA ALA A 63 -12.34 -16.35 -12.40
C ALA A 63 -13.52 -15.43 -12.74
N ASP A 64 -13.74 -14.38 -11.93
CA ASP A 64 -14.73 -13.33 -12.17
C ASP A 64 -14.27 -12.25 -13.17
N GLY A 65 -13.05 -12.37 -13.73
CA GLY A 65 -12.52 -11.46 -14.75
C GLY A 65 -11.67 -10.30 -14.21
N ALA A 66 -11.05 -10.44 -13.02
CA ALA A 66 -10.06 -9.49 -12.56
C ALA A 66 -8.83 -9.50 -13.48
N ALA A 67 -8.40 -8.33 -13.93
CA ALA A 67 -7.23 -8.16 -14.79
C ALA A 67 -5.93 -7.98 -13.98
N ALA A 68 -6.06 -7.66 -12.71
CA ALA A 68 -4.96 -7.59 -11.75
C ALA A 68 -5.51 -7.81 -10.33
N ILE A 69 -4.64 -8.15 -9.40
CA ILE A 69 -4.96 -8.32 -7.98
C ILE A 69 -4.13 -7.32 -7.16
N ALA A 70 -4.79 -6.66 -6.20
CA ALA A 70 -4.15 -5.80 -5.20
C ALA A 70 -4.59 -6.21 -3.78
N THR A 71 -3.94 -5.66 -2.76
CA THR A 71 -4.26 -5.94 -1.36
C THR A 71 -4.54 -4.68 -0.55
N SER A 72 -5.28 -4.79 0.53
CA SER A 72 -5.60 -3.69 1.45
C SER A 72 -4.65 -3.61 2.64
N CYS A 73 -3.45 -4.19 2.55
CA CYS A 73 -2.45 -4.13 3.62
C CYS A 73 -1.04 -4.26 3.04
N GLY A 74 -0.20 -3.25 3.24
CA GLY A 74 1.16 -3.23 2.69
C GLY A 74 2.08 -4.31 3.27
N PHE A 75 1.80 -4.80 4.47
CA PHE A 75 2.53 -5.93 5.08
C PHE A 75 2.38 -7.25 4.30
N LEU A 76 1.37 -7.35 3.41
CA LEU A 76 1.25 -8.48 2.50
C LEU A 76 2.32 -8.52 1.40
N ALA A 77 3.24 -7.54 1.38
CA ALA A 77 4.48 -7.64 0.60
C ALA A 77 5.21 -8.97 0.83
N LEU A 78 5.15 -9.54 2.04
CA LEU A 78 5.74 -10.87 2.33
C LEU A 78 5.17 -11.98 1.45
N PHE A 79 3.95 -11.86 0.95
CA PHE A 79 3.30 -12.83 0.06
C PHE A 79 3.39 -12.47 -1.43
N GLN A 80 4.11 -11.38 -1.78
CA GLN A 80 4.18 -10.89 -3.16
C GLN A 80 4.57 -11.98 -4.15
N ARG A 81 5.63 -12.70 -3.87
CA ARG A 81 6.16 -13.72 -4.78
C ARG A 81 5.23 -14.92 -4.92
N GLU A 82 4.71 -15.39 -3.81
CA GLU A 82 3.83 -16.57 -3.75
C GLU A 82 2.47 -16.27 -4.42
N LEU A 83 1.89 -15.11 -4.17
CA LEU A 83 0.65 -14.66 -4.82
C LEU A 83 0.87 -14.48 -6.33
N GLN A 84 1.97 -13.84 -6.74
CA GLN A 84 2.28 -13.68 -8.16
C GLN A 84 2.52 -15.02 -8.86
N ALA A 85 3.12 -16.01 -8.18
CA ALA A 85 3.33 -17.34 -8.73
C ALA A 85 2.02 -18.15 -8.84
N ALA A 86 1.05 -17.90 -7.97
CA ALA A 86 -0.22 -18.64 -7.90
C ALA A 86 -1.33 -18.07 -8.78
N LEU A 87 -1.19 -16.82 -9.26
CA LEU A 87 -2.23 -16.10 -10.00
C LEU A 87 -1.73 -15.72 -11.40
N PRO A 88 -2.54 -15.90 -12.47
CA PRO A 88 -2.14 -15.66 -13.86
C PRO A 88 -2.22 -14.19 -14.28
N VAL A 89 -2.45 -13.28 -13.36
CA VAL A 89 -2.56 -11.83 -13.57
C VAL A 89 -1.55 -11.09 -12.70
N PRO A 90 -1.19 -9.83 -13.02
CA PRO A 90 -0.32 -9.02 -12.15
C PRO A 90 -0.86 -8.92 -10.73
N VAL A 91 0.04 -9.00 -9.73
CA VAL A 91 -0.27 -8.87 -8.31
C VAL A 91 0.50 -7.69 -7.71
N TRP A 92 -0.20 -6.81 -7.01
CA TRP A 92 0.35 -5.59 -6.39
C TRP A 92 -0.01 -5.55 -4.91
N THR A 93 0.84 -6.13 -4.08
CA THR A 93 0.53 -6.33 -2.65
C THR A 93 0.77 -5.10 -1.79
N SER A 94 1.66 -4.20 -2.19
CA SER A 94 2.12 -3.11 -1.32
C SER A 94 2.66 -1.94 -2.13
N SER A 95 2.51 -0.73 -1.61
CA SER A 95 3.20 0.46 -2.12
C SER A 95 4.73 0.37 -2.01
N LEU A 96 5.27 -0.54 -1.19
CA LEU A 96 6.70 -0.82 -1.14
C LEU A 96 7.27 -1.23 -2.51
N LEU A 97 6.45 -1.77 -3.41
CA LEU A 97 6.81 -2.08 -4.80
C LEU A 97 7.23 -0.84 -5.62
N LEU A 98 6.92 0.37 -5.13
CA LEU A 98 7.38 1.63 -5.74
C LEU A 98 8.81 2.03 -5.32
N LEU A 99 9.38 1.41 -4.27
CA LEU A 99 10.72 1.79 -3.77
C LEU A 99 11.82 1.65 -4.82
N PRO A 100 11.91 0.57 -5.62
CA PRO A 100 12.92 0.48 -6.67
C PRO A 100 12.77 1.57 -7.73
N GLU A 101 11.53 1.91 -8.13
CA GLU A 101 11.25 2.96 -9.12
C GLU A 101 11.59 4.35 -8.57
N ALA A 102 11.23 4.62 -7.32
CA ALA A 102 11.56 5.87 -6.64
C ALA A 102 13.08 6.05 -6.48
N ALA A 103 13.81 4.96 -6.16
CA ALA A 103 15.26 4.97 -6.08
C ALA A 103 15.90 5.31 -7.42
N LEU A 104 15.46 4.68 -8.52
CA LEU A 104 15.93 4.98 -9.87
C LEU A 104 15.65 6.42 -10.28
N ALA A 105 14.46 6.93 -10.00
CA ALA A 105 14.11 8.32 -10.29
C ALA A 105 15.00 9.30 -9.52
N LEU A 106 15.28 9.04 -8.24
CA LEU A 106 16.15 9.88 -7.43
C LEU A 106 17.60 9.86 -7.92
N GLN A 107 18.13 8.69 -8.32
CA GLN A 107 19.49 8.57 -8.86
C GLN A 107 19.68 9.37 -10.14
N SER A 108 18.64 9.48 -10.97
CA SER A 108 18.69 10.23 -12.23
C SER A 108 18.80 11.74 -12.04
N TRP A 109 18.35 12.26 -10.91
CA TRP A 109 18.26 13.72 -10.64
C TRP A 109 19.15 14.17 -9.48
N PHE A 110 19.45 13.32 -8.51
CA PHE A 110 20.16 13.68 -7.28
C PHE A 110 21.05 12.52 -6.82
N THR A 111 22.39 12.70 -6.96
CA THR A 111 23.34 11.73 -6.41
C THR A 111 23.25 11.66 -4.88
N GLY A 112 23.14 10.43 -4.32
CA GLY A 112 23.16 10.20 -2.89
C GLY A 112 21.82 10.30 -2.19
N ARG A 113 20.71 10.62 -2.89
CA ARG A 113 19.38 10.57 -2.30
C ARG A 113 18.71 9.21 -2.47
N HIS A 114 17.87 8.85 -1.50
CA HIS A 114 17.12 7.60 -1.48
C HIS A 114 15.67 7.83 -1.01
N ALA A 115 14.81 6.83 -1.22
CA ALA A 115 13.46 6.84 -0.69
C ALA A 115 13.46 6.43 0.78
N GLY A 116 12.48 6.93 1.55
CA GLY A 116 12.20 6.48 2.92
C GLY A 116 10.75 6.02 3.05
N VAL A 117 10.46 5.21 4.06
CA VAL A 117 9.16 4.59 4.29
C VAL A 117 8.52 5.13 5.56
N VAL A 118 7.23 5.46 5.49
CA VAL A 118 6.38 5.69 6.66
C VAL A 118 5.39 4.54 6.77
N THR A 119 5.35 3.90 7.95
CA THR A 119 4.51 2.73 8.25
C THR A 119 3.68 2.93 9.51
N VAL A 120 2.64 2.12 9.68
CA VAL A 120 1.82 2.13 10.89
C VAL A 120 2.56 1.55 12.11
N ASP A 121 3.46 0.58 11.90
CA ASP A 121 4.22 -0.08 12.97
C ASP A 121 5.63 -0.43 12.50
N VAL A 122 6.61 0.38 12.92
CA VAL A 122 8.01 0.17 12.54
C VAL A 122 8.59 -1.13 13.12
N ALA A 123 8.10 -1.60 14.26
CA ALA A 123 8.58 -2.83 14.88
C ALA A 123 8.12 -4.08 14.08
N ALA A 124 6.98 -3.97 13.38
CA ALA A 124 6.45 -5.05 12.56
C ALA A 124 7.03 -5.06 11.13
N LEU A 125 7.40 -3.90 10.57
CA LEU A 125 7.94 -3.81 9.21
C LEU A 125 9.44 -4.15 9.21
N SER A 126 9.80 -5.26 8.59
CA SER A 126 11.19 -5.78 8.59
C SER A 126 11.85 -5.66 7.22
N ALA A 127 13.17 -5.89 7.21
CA ALA A 127 13.96 -6.01 5.98
C ALA A 127 13.42 -7.06 4.99
N ASP A 128 12.69 -8.09 5.48
CA ASP A 128 12.11 -9.10 4.59
C ASP A 128 10.94 -8.55 3.76
N HIS A 129 10.16 -7.61 4.31
CA HIS A 129 9.14 -6.90 3.53
C HIS A 129 9.77 -6.08 2.40
N LEU A 130 10.87 -5.39 2.71
CA LEU A 130 11.62 -4.60 1.71
C LEU A 130 12.20 -5.50 0.62
N ARG A 131 12.86 -6.60 1.00
CA ARG A 131 13.39 -7.59 0.02
C ARG A 131 12.29 -8.20 -0.83
N ALA A 132 11.14 -8.55 -0.23
CA ALA A 132 10.00 -9.11 -0.96
C ALA A 132 9.42 -8.13 -1.99
N ALA A 133 9.55 -6.81 -1.74
CA ALA A 133 9.19 -5.75 -2.66
C ALA A 133 10.31 -5.37 -3.66
N GLY A 134 11.47 -6.06 -3.62
CA GLY A 134 12.63 -5.76 -4.47
C GLY A 134 13.40 -4.49 -4.05
N ALA A 135 13.17 -3.99 -2.85
CA ALA A 135 13.80 -2.79 -2.32
C ALA A 135 15.07 -3.10 -1.50
N ASP A 136 15.91 -2.06 -1.31
CA ASP A 136 17.07 -2.15 -0.43
C ASP A 136 16.61 -2.39 1.03
N PRO A 137 17.07 -3.48 1.69
CA PRO A 137 16.74 -3.74 3.08
C PRO A 137 17.25 -2.67 4.06
N ALA A 138 18.19 -1.80 3.65
CA ALA A 138 18.67 -0.66 4.42
C ALA A 138 17.80 0.60 4.26
N THR A 139 16.74 0.58 3.44
CA THR A 139 15.82 1.71 3.28
C THR A 139 15.34 2.23 4.64
N PRO A 140 15.47 3.53 4.96
CA PRO A 140 15.05 4.09 6.24
C PRO A 140 13.54 3.98 6.41
N ILE A 141 13.12 3.50 7.58
CA ILE A 141 11.72 3.33 7.96
C ILE A 141 11.42 4.15 9.19
N GLU A 142 10.29 4.84 9.20
CA GLU A 142 9.74 5.53 10.38
C GLU A 142 8.31 5.05 10.62
N GLY A 143 7.94 4.83 11.88
CA GLY A 143 6.59 4.41 12.26
C GLY A 143 5.76 5.54 12.85
N LEU A 144 4.46 5.33 12.96
CA LEU A 144 3.62 6.14 13.83
C LEU A 144 4.12 6.01 15.27
N ALA A 145 3.85 7.03 16.10
CA ALA A 145 4.17 6.95 17.52
C ALA A 145 3.40 5.78 18.17
N PRO A 146 4.06 4.95 19.00
CA PRO A 146 3.38 3.84 19.68
C PRO A 146 2.16 4.31 20.45
N GLY A 147 1.01 3.64 20.27
CA GLY A 147 -0.25 3.97 20.92
C GLY A 147 -0.95 5.21 20.38
N SER A 148 -0.50 5.76 19.25
CA SER A 148 -1.19 6.87 18.56
C SER A 148 -2.58 6.46 18.09
N SER A 149 -3.46 7.44 17.85
CA SER A 149 -4.87 7.21 17.51
C SER A 149 -5.03 6.34 16.26
N LEU A 150 -4.34 6.69 15.16
CA LEU A 150 -4.41 5.93 13.92
C LEU A 150 -3.84 4.52 14.09
N GLN A 151 -2.69 4.38 14.78
CA GLN A 151 -2.09 3.07 15.02
C GLN A 151 -3.06 2.16 15.77
N ARG A 152 -3.70 2.63 16.83
CA ARG A 152 -4.70 1.85 17.58
C ARG A 152 -5.93 1.54 16.74
N SER A 153 -6.48 2.54 16.02
CA SER A 153 -7.64 2.30 15.16
C SER A 153 -7.40 1.16 14.18
N LEU A 154 -6.23 1.12 13.56
CA LEU A 154 -5.90 0.10 12.55
C LEU A 154 -5.50 -1.25 13.16
N LEU A 155 -4.59 -1.26 14.15
CA LEU A 155 -4.02 -2.50 14.68
C LEU A 155 -4.92 -3.23 15.69
N ASP A 156 -5.72 -2.46 16.44
CA ASP A 156 -6.71 -3.01 17.38
C ASP A 156 -8.11 -3.11 16.74
N ASP A 157 -8.21 -2.80 15.45
CA ASP A 157 -9.43 -2.89 14.65
C ASP A 157 -10.63 -2.17 15.28
N LEU A 158 -10.42 -0.89 15.67
CA LEU A 158 -11.44 -0.10 16.34
C LEU A 158 -12.50 0.43 15.34
N PRO A 159 -13.78 0.49 15.72
CA PRO A 159 -14.84 0.98 14.84
C PRO A 159 -14.87 2.52 14.72
N THR A 160 -13.83 3.21 15.16
CA THR A 160 -13.71 4.67 15.16
C THR A 160 -12.38 5.11 14.61
N LEU A 161 -12.36 6.28 13.95
CA LEU A 161 -11.18 6.93 13.42
C LEU A 161 -11.27 8.44 13.67
N ASP A 162 -10.27 9.01 14.32
CA ASP A 162 -10.06 10.47 14.39
C ASP A 162 -9.18 10.88 13.22
N GLU A 163 -9.81 11.36 12.13
CA GLU A 163 -9.13 11.72 10.89
C GLU A 163 -8.12 12.87 11.10
N ALA A 164 -8.48 13.87 11.91
CA ALA A 164 -7.60 14.99 12.18
C ALA A 164 -6.37 14.59 13.01
N ALA A 165 -6.53 13.69 14.00
CA ALA A 165 -5.41 13.11 14.71
C ALA A 165 -4.55 12.25 13.78
N ALA A 166 -5.15 11.41 12.95
CA ALA A 166 -4.46 10.56 12.00
C ALA A 166 -3.58 11.36 11.04
N GLU A 167 -4.10 12.46 10.47
CA GLU A 167 -3.31 13.36 9.61
C GLU A 167 -2.09 13.90 10.34
N ARG A 168 -2.29 14.46 11.55
CA ARG A 168 -1.17 15.01 12.35
C ARG A 168 -0.11 13.95 12.67
N GLU A 169 -0.53 12.70 12.96
CA GLU A 169 0.35 11.59 13.31
C GLU A 169 1.19 11.12 12.11
N VAL A 170 0.57 11.00 10.92
CA VAL A 170 1.26 10.62 9.68
C VAL A 170 2.25 11.71 9.26
N VAL A 171 1.85 12.98 9.29
CA VAL A 171 2.73 14.13 9.03
C VAL A 171 3.90 14.17 10.02
N ALA A 172 3.64 13.92 11.32
CA ALA A 172 4.70 13.91 12.34
C ALA A 172 5.71 12.78 12.08
N ALA A 173 5.26 11.59 11.69
CA ALA A 173 6.15 10.48 11.33
C ALA A 173 7.01 10.83 10.10
N ALA A 174 6.41 11.38 9.05
CA ALA A 174 7.14 11.81 7.86
C ALA A 174 8.22 12.87 8.18
N ARG A 175 7.88 13.85 9.02
CA ARG A 175 8.84 14.86 9.48
C ARG A 175 9.97 14.26 10.32
N ARG A 176 9.70 13.25 11.16
CA ARG A 176 10.75 12.54 11.92
C ARG A 176 11.70 11.80 10.97
N LEU A 177 11.17 11.11 9.97
CA LEU A 177 11.95 10.42 8.94
C LEU A 177 12.94 11.38 8.27
N VAL A 178 12.45 12.49 7.71
CA VAL A 178 13.27 13.48 6.98
C VAL A 178 14.30 14.18 7.89
N ARG A 179 13.94 14.46 9.17
CA ARG A 179 14.89 15.05 10.12
C ARG A 179 16.00 14.08 10.53
N ARG A 180 15.68 12.78 10.68
CA ARG A 180 16.65 11.75 11.04
C ARG A 180 17.60 11.43 9.89
N ASP A 181 17.11 11.50 8.67
CA ASP A 181 17.87 11.22 7.47
C ASP A 181 17.58 12.28 6.39
N THR A 182 18.50 13.24 6.27
CA THR A 182 18.38 14.36 5.35
C THR A 182 18.61 13.97 3.88
N GLN A 183 19.05 12.73 3.61
CA GLN A 183 19.20 12.19 2.26
C GLN A 183 17.90 11.58 1.74
N VAL A 184 16.86 11.46 2.55
CA VAL A 184 15.53 11.07 2.05
C VAL A 184 15.05 12.10 1.03
N GLY A 185 14.84 11.63 -0.20
CA GLY A 185 14.40 12.45 -1.34
C GLY A 185 12.97 12.15 -1.81
N ALA A 186 12.37 11.06 -1.35
CA ALA A 186 10.98 10.71 -1.59
C ALA A 186 10.45 9.88 -0.42
N ILE A 187 9.14 9.90 -0.20
CA ILE A 187 8.48 9.15 0.88
C ILE A 187 7.52 8.14 0.27
N VAL A 188 7.56 6.88 0.74
CA VAL A 188 6.57 5.86 0.45
C VAL A 188 5.73 5.62 1.71
N LEU A 189 4.42 5.89 1.64
CA LEU A 189 3.47 5.53 2.67
C LEU A 189 3.12 4.04 2.50
N GLU A 190 3.64 3.18 3.38
CA GLU A 190 3.46 1.73 3.29
C GLU A 190 2.03 1.31 3.58
N CYS A 191 1.42 1.91 4.61
CA CYS A 191 0.09 1.56 5.04
C CYS A 191 -0.97 2.06 4.05
N THR A 192 -1.82 1.15 3.59
CA THR A 192 -2.87 1.41 2.58
C THR A 192 -4.02 2.30 3.09
N ASN A 193 -4.01 2.65 4.38
CA ASN A 193 -4.94 3.58 5.01
C ASN A 193 -4.36 5.00 5.15
N MET A 194 -3.11 5.23 4.71
CA MET A 194 -2.45 6.54 4.77
C MET A 194 -2.61 7.44 3.53
N PRO A 195 -3.02 6.96 2.34
CA PRO A 195 -3.17 7.82 1.17
C PRO A 195 -4.02 9.08 1.38
N PRO A 196 -5.10 9.09 2.21
CA PRO A 196 -5.87 10.30 2.51
C PRO A 196 -5.00 11.46 3.03
N TYR A 197 -3.87 11.16 3.68
CA TYR A 197 -2.98 12.13 4.30
C TYR A 197 -1.75 12.47 3.43
N ALA A 198 -1.62 11.88 2.24
CA ALA A 198 -0.45 12.06 1.37
C ALA A 198 -0.23 13.53 0.96
N ALA A 199 -1.31 14.27 0.72
CA ALA A 199 -1.22 15.70 0.39
C ALA A 199 -0.65 16.54 1.55
N ALA A 200 -1.09 16.27 2.79
CA ALA A 200 -0.58 16.93 3.99
C ALA A 200 0.90 16.58 4.25
N VAL A 201 1.29 15.32 4.02
CA VAL A 201 2.71 14.90 4.10
C VAL A 201 3.55 15.64 3.06
N ARG A 202 3.08 15.73 1.81
CA ARG A 202 3.75 16.47 0.73
C ARG A 202 3.94 17.93 1.08
N ALA A 203 2.89 18.58 1.56
CA ALA A 203 2.95 19.99 1.99
C ALA A 203 3.92 20.20 3.18
N ALA A 204 3.99 19.24 4.12
CA ALA A 204 4.77 19.34 5.34
C ALA A 204 6.27 19.05 5.15
N THR A 205 6.65 18.30 4.10
CA THR A 205 8.03 17.82 3.86
C THR A 205 8.65 18.41 2.60
N GLY A 206 7.84 18.91 1.65
CA GLY A 206 8.30 19.35 0.33
C GLY A 206 8.78 18.21 -0.58
N LEU A 207 8.57 16.93 -0.20
CA LEU A 207 9.06 15.79 -0.94
C LEU A 207 7.95 15.10 -1.74
N PRO A 208 8.28 14.40 -2.84
CA PRO A 208 7.39 13.46 -3.50
C PRO A 208 6.91 12.40 -2.50
N VAL A 209 5.61 12.11 -2.55
CA VAL A 209 4.98 11.09 -1.70
C VAL A 209 4.27 10.08 -2.59
N HIS A 210 4.62 8.83 -2.42
CA HIS A 210 4.06 7.67 -3.10
C HIS A 210 3.28 6.80 -2.11
N ASP A 211 2.25 6.14 -2.60
CA ASP A 211 1.37 5.29 -1.81
C ASP A 211 0.69 4.22 -2.69
N ILE A 212 -0.17 3.41 -2.10
CA ILE A 212 -0.87 2.34 -2.83
C ILE A 212 -1.79 2.90 -3.92
N THR A 213 -2.35 4.10 -3.76
CA THR A 213 -3.23 4.69 -4.78
C THR A 213 -2.42 5.13 -5.99
N SER A 214 -1.25 5.73 -5.77
CA SER A 214 -0.33 6.09 -6.86
C SER A 214 0.19 4.84 -7.60
N LEU A 215 0.49 3.75 -6.89
CA LEU A 215 0.84 2.46 -7.51
C LEU A 215 -0.30 1.95 -8.39
N LEU A 216 -1.51 1.82 -7.83
CA LEU A 216 -2.63 1.22 -8.57
C LEU A 216 -3.05 2.06 -9.76
N ASN A 217 -3.06 3.40 -9.64
CA ASN A 217 -3.35 4.30 -10.76
C ASN A 217 -2.34 4.14 -11.90
N SER A 218 -1.05 4.13 -11.60
CA SER A 218 -0.01 3.99 -12.63
C SER A 218 -0.04 2.61 -13.30
N ARG A 219 -0.20 1.54 -12.51
CA ARG A 219 -0.27 0.16 -13.02
C ARG A 219 -1.53 -0.10 -13.82
N TRP A 220 -2.68 0.44 -13.39
CA TRP A 220 -3.92 0.34 -14.15
C TRP A 220 -3.84 1.08 -15.48
N ALA A 221 -3.29 2.28 -15.51
CA ALA A 221 -3.11 3.04 -16.74
C ALA A 221 -2.23 2.27 -17.75
N ALA A 222 -1.10 1.70 -17.28
CA ALA A 222 -0.23 0.88 -18.11
C ALA A 222 -0.93 -0.39 -18.64
N LEU A 223 -1.67 -1.09 -17.76
CA LEU A 223 -2.40 -2.30 -18.11
C LEU A 223 -3.51 -2.00 -19.15
N SER A 224 -4.26 -0.92 -18.93
CA SER A 224 -5.34 -0.50 -19.85
C SER A 224 -4.82 -0.07 -21.23
N ALA A 225 -3.65 0.57 -21.28
CA ALA A 225 -3.01 0.95 -22.53
C ALA A 225 -2.44 -0.24 -23.32
N ALA A 226 -2.11 -1.35 -22.65
CA ALA A 226 -1.57 -2.55 -23.27
C ALA A 226 -2.65 -3.47 -23.87
N LEU A 227 -3.92 -3.24 -23.57
CA LEU A 227 -5.02 -4.02 -24.12
C LEU A 227 -5.44 -3.43 -25.47
N PRO A 228 -5.52 -4.24 -26.56
CA PRO A 228 -5.97 -3.74 -27.85
C PRO A 228 -7.40 -3.21 -27.74
N GLY A 229 -7.60 -2.02 -28.29
CA GLY A 229 -8.75 -1.13 -28.22
C GLY A 229 -10.13 -1.79 -28.02
N GLN A 230 -10.83 -1.31 -27.01
CA GLN A 230 -12.26 -1.07 -27.18
C GLN A 230 -12.34 0.18 -28.09
N GLU A 231 -12.53 -0.03 -29.38
CA GLU A 231 -13.02 1.02 -30.26
C GLU A 231 -14.26 1.60 -29.58
N ALA A 232 -14.22 2.89 -29.29
CA ALA A 232 -15.41 3.62 -28.93
C ALA A 232 -16.36 3.50 -30.13
N ASP A 233 -17.50 2.83 -29.96
CA ASP A 233 -18.58 2.92 -30.94
C ASP A 233 -18.86 4.41 -31.16
N PRO A 234 -18.79 4.91 -32.40
CA PRO A 234 -19.14 6.30 -32.69
C PRO A 234 -20.65 6.49 -32.48
N PRO A 235 -21.06 7.72 -32.10
CA PRO A 235 -22.43 8.07 -31.76
C PRO A 235 -23.41 7.89 -32.89
#